data_d36b7c73e2b09ce2023fdb8eac9aa5ce
#
_entry.id   d36b7c73e2b09ce2023fdb8eac9aa5ce
#
_cell.length_a   1.000
_cell.length_b   1.000
_cell.length_c   1.000
_cell.angle_alpha   90.00
_cell.angle_beta   90.00
_cell.angle_gamma   90.00
#
_symmetry.space_group_name_H-M   'P 1'
#
loop_
_entity.id
_entity.type
_entity.pdbx_description
1 polymer ?
#
loop_
_entity_poly.entity_id
_entity_poly.type
_entity_poly.pdbx_seq_one_letter_code
_entity_poly.pdbx_strand_id
1 'polypeptide(L)'
;MTDTDPDDGGGPDDGGDPDETGHNPERTEFREAPIGHARVRGGMTVGELATEYGSAGIGAATVDEAVSIYAEMLARDDVTNLFGLAGAMVHTGMRAIVADLIRDGHIDALVTTGANLTHDTIEAIGGKHHHGRVGPDDPHPAGGGANGGADGERDTAREHDETLRDEGVDRIYNVYLPQEHFALFESHL
;
A
#
# COMPACT_ATOMS: atom_id res chain seq x y z
N MET A 1 29.73 -83.16 19.83
CA MET A 1 28.33 -83.37 20.18
C MET A 1 27.71 -82.00 19.97
N THR A 2 27.31 -81.77 18.74
CA THR A 2 25.92 -81.79 18.21
C THR A 2 25.05 -80.84 19.06
N ASP A 3 24.44 -79.80 18.62
CA ASP A 3 23.51 -79.68 17.50
C ASP A 3 23.16 -78.25 17.22
N THR A 4 23.14 -77.98 15.98
CA THR A 4 22.03 -77.45 15.15
C THR A 4 21.29 -76.23 15.59
N ASP A 5 21.55 -75.29 14.79
CA ASP A 5 20.69 -74.17 14.41
C ASP A 5 19.31 -74.63 13.89
N PRO A 6 18.28 -73.79 14.04
CA PRO A 6 17.54 -73.49 12.84
C PRO A 6 17.20 -72.00 12.65
N ASP A 7 17.64 -71.52 11.52
CA ASP A 7 16.85 -70.83 10.54
C ASP A 7 15.67 -69.97 11.07
N ASP A 8 15.82 -68.65 11.04
CA ASP A 8 14.68 -67.76 11.04
C ASP A 8 14.77 -66.85 9.82
N GLY A 9 13.91 -67.16 8.87
CA GLY A 9 13.71 -66.43 7.65
C GLY A 9 13.13 -65.02 7.91
N GLY A 10 13.97 -64.03 7.94
CA GLY A 10 13.56 -62.66 7.81
C GLY A 10 13.15 -62.38 6.37
N GLY A 11 11.85 -62.20 6.14
CA GLY A 11 11.34 -61.72 4.87
C GLY A 11 11.89 -60.31 4.52
N PRO A 12 11.95 -59.97 3.24
CA PRO A 12 12.43 -58.68 2.83
C PRO A 12 11.50 -57.57 3.36
N ASP A 13 12.08 -56.70 4.14
CA ASP A 13 11.49 -55.45 4.52
C ASP A 13 11.36 -54.60 3.24
N ASP A 14 10.17 -54.59 2.68
CA ASP A 14 9.78 -53.73 1.57
C ASP A 14 9.60 -52.31 2.08
N GLY A 15 10.63 -51.78 2.72
CA GLY A 15 10.79 -50.38 3.01
C GLY A 15 10.99 -49.63 1.71
N GLY A 16 9.89 -49.36 0.99
CA GLY A 16 9.91 -48.47 -0.14
C GLY A 16 10.48 -47.13 0.31
N ASP A 17 11.57 -46.75 -0.31
CA ASP A 17 12.25 -45.49 -0.17
C ASP A 17 11.22 -44.36 -0.40
N PRO A 18 10.94 -43.48 0.55
CA PRO A 18 10.04 -42.36 0.27
C PRO A 18 10.69 -41.54 -0.81
N ASP A 19 10.02 -41.42 -1.96
CA ASP A 19 10.38 -40.51 -3.03
C ASP A 19 10.95 -39.21 -2.41
N GLU A 20 12.17 -38.88 -2.76
CA GLU A 20 12.90 -37.69 -2.25
C GLU A 20 12.12 -36.39 -2.47
N THR A 21 11.02 -36.43 -3.22
CA THR A 21 10.13 -35.27 -3.46
C THR A 21 9.01 -35.12 -2.43
N GLY A 22 8.84 -36.11 -1.52
CA GLY A 22 7.75 -36.10 -0.54
C GLY A 22 6.35 -36.19 -1.19
N HIS A 23 6.27 -36.62 -2.44
CA HIS A 23 5.04 -36.76 -3.19
C HIS A 23 4.22 -37.92 -2.69
N ASN A 24 3.06 -37.65 -2.09
CA ASN A 24 2.08 -38.68 -1.76
C ASN A 24 1.15 -38.88 -2.98
N PRO A 25 1.21 -40.06 -3.67
CA PRO A 25 0.43 -40.30 -4.88
C PRO A 25 -1.09 -40.32 -4.64
N GLU A 26 -1.56 -40.35 -3.41
CA GLU A 26 -2.98 -40.24 -3.06
C GLU A 26 -3.47 -38.81 -2.89
N ARG A 27 -2.58 -37.79 -2.89
CA ARG A 27 -2.97 -36.41 -2.87
C ARG A 27 -3.40 -35.98 -4.27
N THR A 28 -4.59 -35.39 -4.36
CA THR A 28 -5.05 -34.69 -5.55
C THR A 28 -3.96 -33.70 -5.95
N GLU A 29 -3.43 -33.83 -7.14
CA GLU A 29 -2.41 -32.91 -7.68
C GLU A 29 -2.91 -31.47 -7.61
N PHE A 30 -2.17 -30.62 -6.92
CA PHE A 30 -2.53 -29.21 -6.78
C PHE A 30 -2.34 -28.53 -8.14
N ARG A 31 -3.41 -28.00 -8.71
CA ARG A 31 -3.44 -27.50 -10.09
C ARG A 31 -2.95 -26.07 -10.24
N GLU A 32 -2.87 -25.35 -9.14
CA GLU A 32 -2.48 -23.95 -9.16
C GLU A 32 -0.95 -23.82 -9.25
N ALA A 33 -0.50 -22.80 -9.97
CA ALA A 33 0.92 -22.51 -10.10
C ALA A 33 1.54 -22.17 -8.71
N PRO A 34 2.76 -22.63 -8.43
CA PRO A 34 3.47 -22.25 -7.21
C PRO A 34 3.71 -20.75 -7.17
N ILE A 35 3.68 -20.16 -5.97
CA ILE A 35 4.06 -18.77 -5.76
C ILE A 35 5.54 -18.58 -6.10
N GLY A 36 5.84 -17.60 -6.95
CA GLY A 36 7.18 -17.12 -7.23
C GLY A 36 7.68 -16.13 -6.15
N HIS A 37 8.97 -15.89 -6.18
CA HIS A 37 9.59 -14.90 -5.29
C HIS A 37 10.05 -13.68 -6.10
N ALA A 38 9.44 -12.53 -5.86
CA ALA A 38 9.80 -11.28 -6.50
C ALA A 38 11.29 -10.93 -6.28
N ARG A 39 11.96 -10.46 -7.31
CA ARG A 39 13.38 -10.10 -7.28
C ARG A 39 13.58 -8.64 -7.61
N VAL A 40 14.06 -7.87 -6.64
CA VAL A 40 14.41 -6.45 -6.84
C VAL A 40 15.88 -6.33 -7.22
N ARG A 41 16.15 -5.58 -8.29
CA ARG A 41 17.51 -5.35 -8.83
C ARG A 41 17.70 -3.85 -9.07
N GLY A 42 18.95 -3.40 -8.99
CA GLY A 42 19.26 -2.02 -9.31
C GLY A 42 18.92 -1.69 -10.78
N GLY A 43 18.32 -0.53 -11.01
CA GLY A 43 17.95 -0.06 -12.35
C GLY A 43 16.62 -0.55 -12.89
N MET A 44 15.85 -1.31 -12.12
CA MET A 44 14.49 -1.67 -12.51
C MET A 44 13.60 -0.43 -12.61
N THR A 45 12.71 -0.44 -13.60
CA THR A 45 11.62 0.51 -13.69
C THR A 45 10.49 0.13 -12.71
N VAL A 46 9.58 1.08 -12.42
CA VAL A 46 8.40 0.83 -11.59
C VAL A 46 7.51 -0.26 -12.21
N GLY A 47 7.37 -0.27 -13.55
CA GLY A 47 6.59 -1.28 -14.26
C GLY A 47 7.19 -2.68 -14.11
N GLU A 48 8.51 -2.82 -14.24
CA GLU A 48 9.20 -4.11 -14.01
C GLU A 48 9.04 -4.59 -12.57
N LEU A 49 9.07 -3.69 -11.59
CA LEU A 49 8.83 -4.04 -10.20
C LEU A 49 7.38 -4.54 -9.98
N ALA A 50 6.40 -3.87 -10.57
CA ALA A 50 5.00 -4.30 -10.50
C ALA A 50 4.82 -5.71 -11.09
N THR A 51 5.44 -5.98 -12.24
CA THR A 51 5.41 -7.31 -12.89
C THR A 51 6.07 -8.40 -12.01
N GLU A 52 7.18 -8.10 -11.35
CA GLU A 52 7.80 -9.06 -10.41
C GLU A 52 6.84 -9.40 -9.25
N TYR A 53 6.01 -8.46 -8.80
CA TYR A 53 5.01 -8.71 -7.78
C TYR A 53 3.88 -9.65 -8.24
N GLY A 54 3.60 -9.74 -9.54
CA GLY A 54 2.58 -10.63 -10.09
C GLY A 54 2.85 -12.12 -9.82
N SER A 55 4.10 -12.51 -9.67
CA SER A 55 4.47 -13.90 -9.30
C SER A 55 4.33 -14.20 -7.79
N ALA A 56 4.24 -13.17 -6.97
CA ALA A 56 4.11 -13.30 -5.51
C ALA A 56 2.65 -13.56 -5.08
N GLY A 57 2.41 -13.68 -3.80
CA GLY A 57 1.07 -13.90 -3.24
C GLY A 57 0.50 -12.68 -2.53
N ILE A 58 -0.74 -12.81 -2.08
CA ILE A 58 -1.46 -11.82 -1.28
C ILE A 58 -1.49 -10.45 -1.98
N GLY A 59 -1.30 -9.36 -1.25
CA GLY A 59 -1.40 -8.00 -1.78
C GLY A 59 -0.39 -7.63 -2.87
N ALA A 60 0.75 -8.32 -2.95
CA ALA A 60 1.74 -8.04 -3.99
C ALA A 60 1.22 -8.40 -5.40
N ALA A 61 0.62 -9.57 -5.57
CA ALA A 61 -0.01 -9.96 -6.84
C ALA A 61 -1.14 -9.01 -7.23
N THR A 62 -1.91 -8.50 -6.27
CA THR A 62 -2.98 -7.54 -6.52
C THR A 62 -2.47 -6.21 -7.10
N VAL A 63 -1.22 -5.80 -6.77
CA VAL A 63 -0.62 -4.60 -7.37
C VAL A 63 -0.40 -4.80 -8.87
N ASP A 64 0.17 -5.92 -9.29
CA ASP A 64 0.40 -6.23 -10.71
C ASP A 64 -0.93 -6.34 -11.47
N GLU A 65 -1.92 -7.04 -10.87
CA GLU A 65 -3.26 -7.15 -11.44
C GLU A 65 -3.90 -5.77 -11.65
N ALA A 66 -3.84 -4.89 -10.65
CA ALA A 66 -4.39 -3.54 -10.74
C ALA A 66 -3.68 -2.70 -11.82
N VAL A 67 -2.35 -2.80 -11.92
CA VAL A 67 -1.57 -2.14 -12.97
C VAL A 67 -1.97 -2.65 -14.35
N SER A 68 -2.10 -3.96 -14.51
CA SER A 68 -2.48 -4.60 -15.79
C SER A 68 -3.88 -4.21 -16.23
N ILE A 69 -4.86 -4.23 -15.31
CA ILE A 69 -6.25 -3.81 -15.60
C ILE A 69 -6.28 -2.34 -16.01
N TYR A 70 -5.59 -1.47 -15.26
CA TYR A 70 -5.61 -0.05 -15.58
C TYR A 70 -4.89 0.25 -16.91
N ALA A 71 -3.79 -0.41 -17.20
CA ALA A 71 -3.11 -0.31 -18.49
C ALA A 71 -4.01 -0.75 -19.66
N GLU A 72 -4.79 -1.83 -19.50
CA GLU A 72 -5.76 -2.27 -20.50
C GLU A 72 -6.89 -1.24 -20.67
N MET A 73 -7.41 -0.67 -19.58
CA MET A 73 -8.43 0.39 -19.65
C MET A 73 -7.94 1.59 -20.46
N LEU A 74 -6.70 2.03 -20.23
CA LEU A 74 -6.09 3.15 -20.94
C LEU A 74 -5.79 2.86 -22.43
N ALA A 75 -5.60 1.59 -22.78
CA ALA A 75 -5.32 1.18 -24.16
C ALA A 75 -6.58 1.06 -25.05
N ARG A 76 -7.76 1.18 -24.46
CA ARG A 76 -9.05 0.97 -25.15
C ARG A 76 -9.79 2.28 -25.38
N ASP A 77 -10.22 2.50 -26.61
CA ASP A 77 -11.00 3.69 -27.01
C ASP A 77 -12.49 3.60 -26.59
N ASP A 78 -12.97 2.40 -26.21
CA ASP A 78 -14.37 2.15 -25.83
C ASP A 78 -14.61 2.08 -24.32
N VAL A 79 -13.64 2.53 -23.52
CA VAL A 79 -13.71 2.55 -22.05
C VAL A 79 -13.85 3.98 -21.55
N THR A 80 -14.73 4.19 -20.58
CA THR A 80 -14.85 5.45 -19.84
C THR A 80 -14.21 5.30 -18.47
N ASN A 81 -13.17 6.06 -18.19
CA ASN A 81 -12.41 6.01 -16.96
C ASN A 81 -13.00 6.96 -15.91
N LEU A 82 -13.73 6.39 -14.93
CA LEU A 82 -14.25 7.12 -13.78
C LEU A 82 -13.29 7.00 -12.61
N PHE A 83 -12.83 8.12 -12.07
CA PHE A 83 -11.86 8.15 -10.98
C PHE A 83 -12.49 8.67 -9.69
N GLY A 84 -12.63 7.78 -8.68
CA GLY A 84 -13.08 8.12 -7.34
C GLY A 84 -11.91 8.48 -6.43
N LEU A 85 -11.91 9.70 -5.89
CA LEU A 85 -10.78 10.23 -5.13
C LEU A 85 -11.17 10.58 -3.70
N ALA A 86 -10.51 9.97 -2.72
CA ALA A 86 -10.70 10.26 -1.29
C ALA A 86 -10.19 11.65 -0.91
N GLY A 87 -10.71 12.22 0.21
CA GLY A 87 -10.49 13.61 0.61
C GLY A 87 -9.08 13.99 1.05
N ALA A 88 -8.19 13.01 1.20
CA ALA A 88 -6.84 13.22 1.73
C ALA A 88 -5.74 13.37 0.65
N MET A 89 -6.07 13.33 -0.63
CA MET A 89 -5.05 13.14 -1.68
C MET A 89 -4.20 14.37 -1.96
N VAL A 90 -4.71 15.57 -1.74
CA VAL A 90 -3.93 16.80 -1.95
C VAL A 90 -2.84 16.96 -0.90
N HIS A 91 -3.20 16.92 0.37
CA HIS A 91 -2.25 17.09 1.46
C HIS A 91 -1.35 15.86 1.71
N THR A 92 -1.65 14.71 1.11
CA THR A 92 -0.70 13.58 1.05
C THR A 92 0.34 13.71 -0.07
N GLY A 93 0.30 14.80 -0.85
CA GLY A 93 1.26 15.06 -1.93
C GLY A 93 0.91 14.43 -3.27
N MET A 94 -0.30 13.88 -3.44
CA MET A 94 -0.73 13.22 -4.69
C MET A 94 -1.30 14.19 -5.73
N ARG A 95 -1.39 15.49 -5.42
CA ARG A 95 -1.96 16.55 -6.27
C ARG A 95 -1.43 16.52 -7.71
N ALA A 96 -0.11 16.50 -7.85
CA ALA A 96 0.52 16.53 -9.17
C ALA A 96 0.17 15.30 -10.00
N ILE A 97 0.17 14.11 -9.39
CA ILE A 97 -0.19 12.85 -10.06
C ILE A 97 -1.62 12.92 -10.61
N VAL A 98 -2.58 13.35 -9.79
CA VAL A 98 -3.98 13.48 -10.24
C VAL A 98 -4.13 14.52 -11.34
N ALA A 99 -3.45 15.66 -11.22
CA ALA A 99 -3.47 16.70 -12.23
C ALA A 99 -2.89 16.23 -13.58
N ASP A 100 -1.81 15.43 -13.55
CA ASP A 100 -1.20 14.88 -14.75
C ASP A 100 -2.10 13.82 -15.39
N LEU A 101 -2.70 12.91 -14.61
CA LEU A 101 -3.68 11.94 -15.13
C LEU A 101 -4.85 12.62 -15.86
N ILE A 102 -5.33 13.76 -15.34
CA ILE A 102 -6.39 14.55 -15.99
C ILE A 102 -5.87 15.20 -17.27
N ARG A 103 -4.69 15.84 -17.24
CA ARG A 103 -4.10 16.52 -18.41
C ARG A 103 -3.80 15.56 -19.55
N ASP A 104 -3.34 14.37 -19.20
CA ASP A 104 -2.97 13.34 -20.16
C ASP A 104 -4.19 12.58 -20.71
N GLY A 105 -5.40 12.91 -20.24
CA GLY A 105 -6.66 12.31 -20.69
C GLY A 105 -6.88 10.89 -20.17
N HIS A 106 -6.25 10.53 -19.08
CA HIS A 106 -6.41 9.22 -18.45
C HIS A 106 -7.64 9.12 -17.53
N ILE A 107 -8.31 10.25 -17.27
CA ILE A 107 -9.51 10.37 -16.45
C ILE A 107 -10.58 11.09 -17.25
N ASP A 108 -11.70 10.44 -17.53
CA ASP A 108 -12.85 11.04 -18.21
C ASP A 108 -13.78 11.77 -17.24
N ALA A 109 -13.92 11.24 -16.04
CA ALA A 109 -14.70 11.88 -14.98
C ALA A 109 -14.09 11.62 -13.60
N LEU A 110 -14.00 12.69 -12.79
CA LEU A 110 -13.50 12.68 -11.43
C LEU A 110 -14.65 12.87 -10.45
N VAL A 111 -14.76 11.98 -9.47
CA VAL A 111 -15.65 12.11 -8.32
C VAL A 111 -14.80 12.25 -7.06
N THR A 112 -14.92 13.37 -6.39
CA THR A 112 -14.11 13.67 -5.20
C THR A 112 -14.90 14.40 -4.13
N THR A 113 -14.29 14.64 -2.98
CA THR A 113 -14.90 15.38 -1.87
C THR A 113 -14.59 16.87 -1.94
N GLY A 114 -15.44 17.69 -1.29
CA GLY A 114 -15.16 19.12 -1.11
C GLY A 114 -13.82 19.42 -0.44
N ALA A 115 -13.36 18.53 0.44
CA ALA A 115 -12.04 18.67 1.07
C ALA A 115 -10.90 18.69 0.04
N ASN A 116 -10.90 17.80 -0.96
CA ASN A 116 -9.88 17.86 -2.00
C ASN A 116 -9.93 19.15 -2.80
N LEU A 117 -11.13 19.64 -3.16
CA LEU A 117 -11.26 20.92 -3.89
C LEU A 117 -10.76 22.09 -3.07
N THR A 118 -11.08 22.15 -1.78
CA THR A 118 -10.59 23.20 -0.88
C THR A 118 -9.08 23.18 -0.79
N HIS A 119 -8.49 22.03 -0.48
CA HIS A 119 -7.03 21.91 -0.35
C HIS A 119 -6.30 22.14 -1.69
N ASP A 120 -6.86 21.70 -2.81
CA ASP A 120 -6.30 21.98 -4.14
C ASP A 120 -6.33 23.47 -4.46
N THR A 121 -7.44 24.13 -4.16
CA THR A 121 -7.56 25.58 -4.36
C THR A 121 -6.57 26.35 -3.49
N ILE A 122 -6.43 25.97 -2.20
CA ILE A 122 -5.43 26.59 -1.30
C ILE A 122 -4.03 26.49 -1.92
N GLU A 123 -3.63 25.31 -2.41
CA GLU A 123 -2.33 25.15 -3.10
C GLU A 123 -2.23 26.00 -4.38
N ALA A 124 -3.31 26.09 -5.14
CA ALA A 124 -3.35 26.82 -6.40
C ALA A 124 -3.20 28.34 -6.22
N ILE A 125 -3.73 28.89 -5.11
CA ILE A 125 -3.67 30.31 -4.82
C ILE A 125 -2.46 30.74 -3.97
N GLY A 126 -1.54 29.81 -3.69
CA GLY A 126 -0.26 30.09 -3.03
C GLY A 126 -0.14 29.65 -1.58
N GLY A 127 -1.20 29.10 -0.98
CA GLY A 127 -1.11 28.40 0.30
C GLY A 127 -0.27 27.13 0.20
N LYS A 128 0.19 26.62 1.34
CA LYS A 128 1.04 25.42 1.38
C LYS A 128 0.70 24.53 2.56
N HIS A 129 0.71 23.22 2.30
CA HIS A 129 0.75 22.20 3.34
C HIS A 129 2.20 21.96 3.75
N HIS A 130 2.40 21.73 5.03
CA HIS A 130 3.71 21.53 5.62
C HIS A 130 3.83 20.17 6.29
N HIS A 131 5.03 19.62 6.36
CA HIS A 131 5.28 18.45 7.17
C HIS A 131 5.03 18.77 8.65
N GLY A 132 4.22 17.96 9.27
CA GLY A 132 3.88 18.05 10.68
C GLY A 132 4.22 16.77 11.44
N ARG A 133 3.76 16.71 12.68
CA ARG A 133 3.92 15.57 13.60
C ARG A 133 2.56 15.17 14.16
N VAL A 134 2.42 13.91 14.54
CA VAL A 134 1.21 13.43 15.24
C VAL A 134 1.23 13.83 16.70
N GLY A 135 2.42 14.00 17.29
CA GLY A 135 2.65 14.44 18.66
C GLY A 135 4.03 15.06 18.81
N PRO A 136 4.32 15.68 19.97
CA PRO A 136 5.56 16.44 20.18
C PRO A 136 6.83 15.58 20.08
N ASP A 137 6.73 14.31 20.45
CA ASP A 137 7.86 13.36 20.48
C ASP A 137 7.93 12.44 19.26
N ASP A 138 7.12 12.67 18.22
CA ASP A 138 7.15 11.86 17.02
C ASP A 138 8.45 12.12 16.25
N PRO A 139 9.38 11.13 16.19
CA PRO A 139 10.66 11.29 15.50
C PRO A 139 10.54 11.22 13.98
N HIS A 140 9.35 10.84 13.46
CA HIS A 140 9.12 10.65 12.03
C HIS A 140 8.17 11.73 11.48
N PRO A 141 8.67 12.72 10.74
CA PRO A 141 7.83 13.71 10.07
C PRO A 141 6.96 13.09 8.97
N ALA A 142 7.17 11.83 8.62
CA ALA A 142 6.45 11.14 7.56
C ALA A 142 5.92 9.78 8.04
N GLY A 143 4.67 9.75 8.48
CA GLY A 143 3.90 8.52 8.47
C GLY A 143 4.09 7.56 9.63
N GLY A 144 3.82 8.01 10.82
CA GLY A 144 3.53 7.09 11.93
C GLY A 144 2.16 6.44 11.72
N GLY A 145 2.11 5.12 11.61
CA GLY A 145 0.85 4.39 11.70
C GLY A 145 0.14 4.75 13.01
N ALA A 146 -1.18 4.87 12.96
CA ALA A 146 -2.03 5.08 14.12
C ALA A 146 -2.02 3.82 15.01
N ASN A 147 -0.92 3.59 15.70
CA ASN A 147 -0.88 2.65 16.82
C ASN A 147 -1.22 3.44 18.06
N GLY A 148 -2.46 3.30 18.52
CA GLY A 148 -2.89 3.86 19.78
C GLY A 148 -1.96 3.42 20.89
N GLY A 149 -1.06 4.31 21.29
CA GLY A 149 -0.23 4.17 22.45
C GLY A 149 -1.04 4.20 23.75
N ALA A 150 -0.41 3.81 24.83
CA ALA A 150 -0.97 3.85 26.16
C ALA A 150 -1.49 5.27 26.54
N ASP A 151 -2.37 5.35 27.51
CA ASP A 151 -3.12 6.56 27.90
C ASP A 151 -2.28 7.87 28.05
N GLY A 152 -0.96 7.76 28.33
CA GLY A 152 -0.05 8.91 28.40
C GLY A 152 0.32 9.53 27.03
N GLU A 153 0.29 8.76 25.96
CA GLU A 153 0.60 9.24 24.60
C GLU A 153 -0.59 10.02 23.97
N ARG A 154 -1.80 9.73 24.43
CA ARG A 154 -2.99 10.51 24.05
C ARG A 154 -2.99 11.89 24.63
N ASP A 155 -2.52 12.05 25.88
CA ASP A 155 -2.46 13.35 26.54
C ASP A 155 -1.43 14.25 25.86
N THR A 156 -0.27 13.74 25.47
CA THR A 156 0.76 14.50 24.77
C THR A 156 0.33 14.93 23.36
N ALA A 157 -0.39 14.07 22.61
CA ALA A 157 -0.95 14.41 21.30
C ALA A 157 -2.02 15.51 21.42
N ARG A 158 -2.84 15.46 22.47
CA ARG A 158 -3.86 16.49 22.75
C ARG A 158 -3.24 17.83 23.10
N GLU A 159 -2.25 17.85 23.98
CA GLU A 159 -1.53 19.08 24.36
C GLU A 159 -0.85 19.69 23.12
N HIS A 160 -0.31 18.85 22.24
CA HIS A 160 0.26 19.30 20.99
C HIS A 160 -0.80 19.94 20.08
N ASP A 161 -1.97 19.34 19.93
CA ASP A 161 -3.07 19.90 19.15
C ASP A 161 -3.62 21.21 19.76
N GLU A 162 -3.65 21.34 21.07
CA GLU A 162 -4.00 22.59 21.77
C GLU A 162 -2.99 23.69 21.47
N THR A 163 -1.71 23.37 21.48
CA THR A 163 -0.62 24.31 21.13
C THR A 163 -0.74 24.78 19.69
N LEU A 164 -0.88 23.86 18.73
CA LEU A 164 -1.05 24.18 17.31
C LEU A 164 -2.26 25.08 17.06
N ARG A 165 -3.38 24.78 17.69
CA ARG A 165 -4.59 25.60 17.60
C ARG A 165 -4.35 27.02 18.11
N ASP A 166 -3.66 27.18 19.23
CA ASP A 166 -3.35 28.50 19.80
C ASP A 166 -2.34 29.28 18.93
N GLU A 167 -1.53 28.58 18.16
CA GLU A 167 -0.63 29.13 17.14
C GLU A 167 -1.30 29.38 15.78
N GLY A 168 -2.58 29.04 15.63
CA GLY A 168 -3.32 29.21 14.39
C GLY A 168 -2.92 28.20 13.30
N VAL A 169 -2.61 26.98 13.69
CA VAL A 169 -2.23 25.88 12.78
C VAL A 169 -3.21 24.73 12.92
N ASP A 170 -3.77 24.29 11.80
CA ASP A 170 -4.57 23.10 11.72
C ASP A 170 -3.69 21.89 11.40
N ARG A 171 -3.98 20.74 12.04
CA ARG A 171 -3.29 19.49 11.80
C ARG A 171 -4.21 18.46 11.15
N ILE A 172 -3.70 17.86 10.08
CA ILE A 172 -4.32 16.74 9.38
C ILE A 172 -3.33 15.57 9.41
N TYR A 173 -3.47 14.66 10.37
CA TYR A 173 -2.46 13.62 10.65
C TYR A 173 -1.07 14.23 10.89
N ASN A 174 -0.11 13.96 10.03
CA ASN A 174 1.25 14.50 10.06
C ASN A 174 1.45 15.65 9.05
N VAL A 175 0.40 16.39 8.74
CA VAL A 175 0.44 17.56 7.86
C VAL A 175 -0.12 18.76 8.59
N TYR A 176 0.55 19.89 8.49
CA TYR A 176 0.11 21.17 9.04
C TYR A 176 -0.39 22.10 7.95
N LEU A 177 -1.41 22.87 8.29
CA LEU A 177 -1.93 23.93 7.44
C LEU A 177 -2.18 25.18 8.29
N PRO A 178 -1.46 26.29 8.05
CA PRO A 178 -1.74 27.55 8.73
C PRO A 178 -3.17 28.03 8.44
N GLN A 179 -3.90 28.47 9.46
CA GLN A 179 -5.29 28.94 9.32
C GLN A 179 -5.42 30.16 8.40
N GLU A 180 -4.36 30.95 8.27
CA GLU A 180 -4.32 32.05 7.30
C GLU A 180 -4.53 31.61 5.86
N HIS A 181 -4.20 30.33 5.52
CA HIS A 181 -4.46 29.79 4.19
C HIS A 181 -5.94 29.49 3.93
N PHE A 182 -6.72 29.18 4.97
CA PHE A 182 -8.18 29.12 4.86
C PHE A 182 -8.77 30.52 4.68
N ALA A 183 -8.28 31.53 5.42
CA ALA A 183 -8.70 32.92 5.22
C ALA A 183 -8.36 33.42 3.80
N LEU A 184 -7.18 33.03 3.27
CA LEU A 184 -6.82 33.30 1.89
C LEU A 184 -7.82 32.65 0.91
N PHE A 185 -8.17 31.38 1.11
CA PHE A 185 -9.15 30.66 0.31
C PHE A 185 -10.51 31.36 0.36
N GLU A 186 -11.03 31.68 1.54
CA GLU A 186 -12.31 32.37 1.71
C GLU A 186 -12.35 33.73 1.00
N SER A 187 -11.23 34.43 0.92
CA SER A 187 -11.15 35.70 0.21
C SER A 187 -11.23 35.59 -1.31
N HIS A 188 -11.10 34.38 -1.86
CA HIS A 188 -11.16 34.08 -3.30
C HIS A 188 -12.52 33.52 -3.74
N LEU A 189 -13.42 33.21 -2.79
CA LEU A 189 -14.78 32.77 -3.08
C LEU A 189 -15.70 33.95 -3.31
#